data_43fdda30484d115006685ac7670ce076
#
_entry.id   43fdda30484d115006685ac7670ce076
#
_cell.length_a   1.000
_cell.length_b   1.000
_cell.length_c   1.000
_cell.angle_alpha   90.00
_cell.angle_beta   90.00
_cell.angle_gamma   90.00
#
_symmetry.space_group_name_H-M   'P 1'
#
loop_
_entity.id
_entity.type
_entity.pdbx_description
1 polymer ?
#
loop_
_entity_poly.entity_id
_entity_poly.type
_entity_poly.pdbx_seq_one_letter_code
_entity_poly.pdbx_strand_id
1 'polypeptide(L)'
;MNKIYNNLNIENLIKTNWFDKFTLAQQKEIRLGLEADLDVSIYAKTEFVAWQMEQIRLGLKNNIDVLIYADNKYSWQQMKVIRKGLEKNFDINILLKESFSFEQLLIIEDGFEKNINILNVINNKLTREQIKAILNCYLLGLKVEIKDFI
;
A
#
# COMPACT_ATOMS: atom_id res chain seq x y z
N MET A 1 -18.93 7.35 -9.09
CA MET A 1 -18.88 5.98 -8.54
C MET A 1 -19.82 5.11 -9.36
N ASN A 2 -19.32 4.07 -9.97
CA ASN A 2 -20.13 3.21 -10.83
C ASN A 2 -21.06 2.36 -9.96
N LYS A 3 -22.33 2.72 -9.96
CA LYS A 3 -23.40 2.01 -9.22
C LYS A 3 -23.70 0.60 -9.75
N ILE A 4 -22.86 0.05 -10.61
CA ILE A 4 -23.09 -1.27 -11.23
C ILE A 4 -23.17 -2.36 -10.15
N TYR A 5 -22.46 -2.21 -9.04
CA TYR A 5 -22.45 -3.20 -7.96
C TYR A 5 -23.59 -3.00 -6.95
N ASN A 6 -24.20 -1.82 -6.86
CA ASN A 6 -25.29 -1.54 -5.92
C ASN A 6 -26.57 -2.31 -6.22
N ASN A 7 -26.73 -2.82 -7.44
CA ASN A 7 -27.88 -3.61 -7.87
C ASN A 7 -27.57 -5.10 -7.99
N LEU A 8 -26.30 -5.51 -7.81
CA LEU A 8 -25.92 -6.91 -7.78
C LEU A 8 -26.11 -7.42 -6.35
N ASN A 9 -27.04 -8.34 -6.18
CA ASN A 9 -27.10 -9.11 -4.94
C ASN A 9 -25.77 -9.83 -4.78
N ILE A 10 -24.99 -9.46 -3.73
CA ILE A 10 -23.67 -10.03 -3.42
C ILE A 10 -23.75 -11.55 -3.38
N GLU A 11 -24.82 -12.10 -2.79
CA GLU A 11 -25.02 -13.56 -2.72
C GLU A 11 -25.15 -14.20 -4.11
N ASN A 12 -25.73 -13.51 -5.08
CA ASN A 12 -25.80 -14.03 -6.44
C ASN A 12 -24.46 -13.95 -7.16
N LEU A 13 -23.69 -12.88 -6.91
CA LEU A 13 -22.37 -12.72 -7.50
C LEU A 13 -21.38 -13.80 -7.04
N ILE A 14 -21.39 -14.13 -5.75
CA ILE A 14 -20.51 -15.14 -5.17
C ILE A 14 -20.83 -16.58 -5.62
N LYS A 15 -22.00 -16.79 -6.24
CA LYS A 15 -22.40 -18.09 -6.83
C LYS A 15 -22.00 -18.22 -8.30
N THR A 16 -21.37 -17.20 -8.88
CA THR A 16 -20.96 -17.23 -10.29
C THR A 16 -19.62 -17.88 -10.51
N ASN A 17 -19.42 -18.44 -11.72
CA ASN A 17 -18.11 -18.99 -12.12
C ASN A 17 -17.00 -17.92 -12.12
N TRP A 18 -17.34 -16.67 -12.29
CA TRP A 18 -16.38 -15.56 -12.20
C TRP A 18 -15.74 -15.50 -10.83
N PHE A 19 -16.53 -15.68 -9.78
CA PHE A 19 -16.05 -15.65 -8.39
C PHE A 19 -15.22 -16.89 -8.03
N ASP A 20 -15.58 -18.04 -8.61
CA ASP A 20 -14.92 -19.33 -8.32
C ASP A 20 -13.45 -19.38 -8.75
N LYS A 21 -13.03 -18.54 -9.69
CA LYS A 21 -11.63 -18.50 -10.13
C LYS A 21 -10.67 -17.91 -9.09
N PHE A 22 -11.20 -17.23 -8.09
CA PHE A 22 -10.41 -16.64 -7.00
C PHE A 22 -10.23 -17.61 -5.86
N THR A 23 -9.07 -17.54 -5.17
CA THR A 23 -8.86 -18.29 -3.93
C THR A 23 -9.82 -17.81 -2.84
N LEU A 24 -10.00 -18.58 -1.78
CA LEU A 24 -10.86 -18.18 -0.65
C LEU A 24 -10.40 -16.85 -0.02
N ALA A 25 -9.08 -16.64 0.08
CA ALA A 25 -8.54 -15.40 0.62
C ALA A 25 -8.82 -14.20 -0.30
N GLN A 26 -8.68 -14.37 -1.62
CA GLN A 26 -9.04 -13.36 -2.61
C GLN A 26 -10.54 -13.07 -2.60
N GLN A 27 -11.38 -14.11 -2.55
CA GLN A 27 -12.84 -13.99 -2.45
C GLN A 27 -13.25 -13.15 -1.23
N LYS A 28 -12.58 -13.35 -0.09
CA LYS A 28 -12.82 -12.57 1.12
C LYS A 28 -12.58 -11.08 0.88
N GLU A 29 -11.48 -10.73 0.25
CA GLU A 29 -11.15 -9.32 -0.04
C GLU A 29 -12.13 -8.69 -1.02
N ILE A 30 -12.56 -9.42 -2.03
CA ILE A 30 -13.58 -8.97 -2.98
C ILE A 30 -14.92 -8.75 -2.26
N ARG A 31 -15.33 -9.70 -1.42
CA ARG A 31 -16.58 -9.60 -0.65
C ARG A 31 -16.57 -8.38 0.27
N LEU A 32 -15.49 -8.16 1.01
CA LEU A 32 -15.36 -7.00 1.89
C LEU A 32 -15.46 -5.69 1.14
N GLY A 33 -14.90 -5.61 -0.07
CA GLY A 33 -15.03 -4.44 -0.93
C GLY A 33 -16.46 -4.20 -1.40
N LEU A 34 -17.16 -5.25 -1.82
CA LEU A 34 -18.56 -5.18 -2.25
C LEU A 34 -19.47 -4.74 -1.08
N GLU A 35 -19.29 -5.30 0.10
CA GLU A 35 -20.03 -4.94 1.31
C GLU A 35 -19.82 -3.47 1.71
N ALA A 36 -18.64 -2.93 1.42
CA ALA A 36 -18.29 -1.53 1.67
C ALA A 36 -18.63 -0.59 0.50
N ASP A 37 -19.31 -1.08 -0.54
CA ASP A 37 -19.68 -0.33 -1.75
C ASP A 37 -18.47 0.29 -2.47
N LEU A 38 -17.35 -0.45 -2.50
CA LEU A 38 -16.13 -0.04 -3.18
C LEU A 38 -16.09 -0.56 -4.62
N ASP A 39 -15.35 0.12 -5.49
CA ASP A 39 -15.10 -0.35 -6.86
C ASP A 39 -14.08 -1.49 -6.86
N VAL A 40 -14.57 -2.71 -6.65
CA VAL A 40 -13.72 -3.91 -6.62
C VAL A 40 -13.12 -4.25 -7.98
N SER A 41 -13.61 -3.69 -9.08
CA SER A 41 -13.07 -3.95 -10.41
C SER A 41 -11.58 -3.57 -10.53
N ILE A 42 -11.12 -2.66 -9.70
CA ILE A 42 -9.73 -2.22 -9.67
C ILE A 42 -8.80 -3.35 -9.21
N TYR A 43 -9.26 -4.19 -8.27
CA TYR A 43 -8.40 -5.23 -7.68
C TYR A 43 -8.91 -6.66 -7.81
N ALA A 44 -10.14 -6.87 -8.25
CA ALA A 44 -10.71 -8.21 -8.46
C ALA A 44 -10.12 -8.87 -9.71
N LYS A 45 -8.83 -9.15 -9.66
CA LYS A 45 -8.01 -9.73 -10.71
C LYS A 45 -7.15 -10.84 -10.12
N THR A 46 -7.09 -11.98 -10.80
CA THR A 46 -6.35 -13.15 -10.29
C THR A 46 -4.84 -12.92 -10.14
N GLU A 47 -4.29 -11.92 -10.82
CA GLU A 47 -2.88 -11.53 -10.72
C GLU A 47 -2.50 -10.91 -9.38
N PHE A 48 -3.48 -10.34 -8.64
CA PHE A 48 -3.24 -9.82 -7.30
C PHE A 48 -3.42 -10.92 -6.25
N VAL A 49 -2.42 -11.12 -5.42
CA VAL A 49 -2.59 -11.97 -4.22
C VAL A 49 -3.49 -11.25 -3.21
N ALA A 50 -4.09 -12.01 -2.29
CA ALA A 50 -5.04 -11.46 -1.31
C ALA A 50 -4.47 -10.29 -0.50
N TRP A 51 -3.20 -10.34 -0.13
CA TRP A 51 -2.52 -9.27 0.60
C TRP A 51 -2.39 -7.96 -0.21
N GLN A 52 -2.21 -8.08 -1.53
CA GLN A 52 -2.22 -6.92 -2.45
C GLN A 52 -3.64 -6.34 -2.57
N MET A 53 -4.64 -7.22 -2.75
CA MET A 53 -6.05 -6.83 -2.79
C MET A 53 -6.45 -6.05 -1.53
N GLU A 54 -6.02 -6.51 -0.36
CA GLU A 54 -6.26 -5.82 0.91
C GLU A 54 -5.71 -4.39 0.90
N GLN A 55 -4.49 -4.19 0.43
CA GLN A 55 -3.89 -2.85 0.38
C GLN A 55 -4.63 -1.91 -0.57
N ILE A 56 -5.11 -2.42 -1.69
CA ILE A 56 -5.91 -1.64 -2.63
C ILE A 56 -7.29 -1.34 -2.02
N ARG A 57 -7.96 -2.33 -1.43
CA ARG A 57 -9.25 -2.16 -0.76
C ARG A 57 -9.19 -1.10 0.35
N LEU A 58 -8.17 -1.17 1.20
CA LEU A 58 -7.98 -0.20 2.28
C LEU A 58 -7.74 1.22 1.75
N GLY A 59 -7.00 1.35 0.65
CA GLY A 59 -6.81 2.64 -0.01
C GLY A 59 -8.12 3.20 -0.56
N LEU A 60 -8.92 2.39 -1.23
CA LEU A 60 -10.25 2.79 -1.71
C LEU A 60 -11.16 3.23 -0.57
N LYS A 61 -11.15 2.50 0.55
CA LYS A 61 -11.92 2.84 1.76
C LYS A 61 -11.52 4.21 2.31
N ASN A 62 -10.26 4.57 2.22
CA ASN A 62 -9.71 5.82 2.73
C ASN A 62 -9.65 6.93 1.66
N ASN A 63 -10.32 6.74 0.52
CA ASN A 63 -10.37 7.68 -0.60
C ASN A 63 -8.99 8.04 -1.17
N ILE A 64 -8.07 7.09 -1.18
CA ILE A 64 -6.74 7.23 -1.78
C ILE A 64 -6.85 6.92 -3.28
N ASP A 65 -6.09 7.64 -4.10
CA ASP A 65 -5.91 7.28 -5.50
C ASP A 65 -5.06 6.01 -5.60
N VAL A 66 -5.71 4.85 -5.54
CA VAL A 66 -5.04 3.54 -5.54
C VAL A 66 -4.41 3.20 -6.88
N LEU A 67 -4.78 3.89 -7.97
CA LEU A 67 -4.19 3.66 -9.28
C LEU A 67 -2.68 3.97 -9.29
N ILE A 68 -2.21 4.77 -8.33
CA ILE A 68 -0.79 5.04 -8.13
C ILE A 68 -0.02 3.75 -7.84
N TYR A 69 -0.61 2.79 -7.14
CA TYR A 69 0.09 1.56 -6.73
C TYR A 69 -0.65 0.26 -7.05
N ALA A 70 -1.83 0.30 -7.63
CA ALA A 70 -2.60 -0.91 -7.99
C ALA A 70 -2.00 -1.60 -9.23
N ASP A 71 -0.80 -2.12 -9.08
CA ASP A 71 -0.01 -2.80 -10.10
C ASP A 71 0.72 -3.98 -9.44
N ASN A 72 0.61 -5.19 -10.01
CA ASN A 72 1.18 -6.39 -9.40
C ASN A 72 2.72 -6.41 -9.35
N LYS A 73 3.39 -5.44 -9.99
CA LYS A 73 4.83 -5.25 -9.83
C LYS A 73 5.25 -4.84 -8.42
N TYR A 74 4.34 -4.22 -7.67
CA TYR A 74 4.58 -3.86 -6.27
C TYR A 74 4.21 -5.04 -5.35
N SER A 75 5.10 -5.41 -4.46
CA SER A 75 4.75 -6.34 -3.37
C SER A 75 3.67 -5.72 -2.47
N TRP A 76 2.96 -6.55 -1.73
CA TRP A 76 1.97 -6.02 -0.77
C TRP A 76 2.60 -5.12 0.30
N GLN A 77 3.87 -5.39 0.67
CA GLN A 77 4.63 -4.55 1.60
C GLN A 77 4.90 -3.15 1.01
N GLN A 78 5.32 -3.11 -0.26
CA GLN A 78 5.48 -1.85 -0.99
C GLN A 78 4.15 -1.09 -1.09
N MET A 79 3.08 -1.78 -1.48
CA MET A 79 1.74 -1.19 -1.55
C MET A 79 1.30 -0.61 -0.21
N LYS A 80 1.54 -1.34 0.88
CA LYS A 80 1.20 -0.91 2.24
C LYS A 80 1.88 0.40 2.61
N VAL A 81 3.18 0.50 2.37
CA VAL A 81 3.96 1.71 2.71
C VAL A 81 3.55 2.88 1.81
N ILE A 82 3.37 2.65 0.52
CA ILE A 82 2.86 3.67 -0.41
C ILE A 82 1.50 4.19 0.06
N ARG A 83 0.55 3.27 0.36
CA ARG A 83 -0.78 3.65 0.86
C ARG A 83 -0.70 4.51 2.12
N LYS A 84 0.07 4.07 3.12
CA LYS A 84 0.24 4.80 4.37
C LYS A 84 0.84 6.19 4.16
N GLY A 85 1.80 6.33 3.26
CA GLY A 85 2.36 7.63 2.90
C GLY A 85 1.32 8.55 2.24
N LEU A 86 0.53 8.01 1.31
CA LEU A 86 -0.54 8.75 0.64
C LEU A 86 -1.64 9.18 1.63
N GLU A 87 -2.01 8.33 2.59
CA GLU A 87 -2.98 8.66 3.64
C GLU A 87 -2.53 9.84 4.49
N LYS A 88 -1.24 10.07 4.61
CA LYS A 88 -0.63 11.18 5.35
C LYS A 88 -0.25 12.37 4.46
N ASN A 89 -0.57 12.32 3.18
CA ASN A 89 -0.19 13.34 2.18
C ASN A 89 1.33 13.54 2.08
N PHE A 90 2.11 12.49 2.30
CA PHE A 90 3.56 12.51 2.12
C PHE A 90 3.93 12.35 0.64
N ASP A 91 5.02 12.99 0.23
CA ASP A 91 5.63 12.71 -1.07
C ASP A 91 6.27 11.32 -1.04
N ILE A 92 5.70 10.39 -1.82
CA ILE A 92 6.13 8.99 -1.88
C ILE A 92 6.83 8.64 -3.20
N ASN A 93 7.21 9.65 -3.99
CA ASN A 93 7.72 9.41 -5.35
C ASN A 93 8.92 8.48 -5.38
N ILE A 94 9.81 8.52 -4.39
CA ILE A 94 10.96 7.62 -4.34
C ILE A 94 10.54 6.15 -4.20
N LEU A 95 9.42 5.88 -3.51
CA LEU A 95 8.89 4.51 -3.38
C LEU A 95 8.37 3.95 -4.72
N LEU A 96 8.04 4.82 -5.67
CA LEU A 96 7.62 4.42 -7.01
C LEU A 96 8.81 4.19 -7.94
N LYS A 97 9.95 4.79 -7.65
CA LYS A 97 11.16 4.77 -8.49
C LYS A 97 12.19 3.75 -8.04
N GLU A 98 12.29 3.51 -6.75
CA GLU A 98 13.29 2.64 -6.16
C GLU A 98 12.64 1.49 -5.38
N SER A 99 13.24 0.31 -5.49
CA SER A 99 12.84 -0.86 -4.70
C SER A 99 13.60 -0.87 -3.38
N PHE A 100 12.88 -0.73 -2.28
CA PHE A 100 13.41 -0.89 -0.93
C PHE A 100 13.21 -2.33 -0.45
N SER A 101 14.14 -2.85 0.34
CA SER A 101 13.99 -4.15 0.98
C SER A 101 12.87 -4.14 2.02
N PHE A 102 12.43 -5.33 2.41
CA PHE A 102 11.41 -5.46 3.47
C PHE A 102 11.85 -4.76 4.77
N GLU A 103 13.10 -4.93 5.17
CA GLU A 103 13.65 -4.31 6.38
C GLU A 103 13.70 -2.78 6.28
N GLN A 104 14.05 -2.25 5.11
CA GLN A 104 14.03 -0.80 4.86
C GLN A 104 12.60 -0.25 4.91
N LEU A 105 11.65 -0.96 4.29
CA LEU A 105 10.23 -0.58 4.30
C LEU A 105 9.64 -0.54 5.70
N LEU A 106 10.02 -1.45 6.60
CA LEU A 106 9.58 -1.45 7.99
C LEU A 106 9.99 -0.18 8.73
N ILE A 107 11.20 0.34 8.47
CA ILE A 107 11.67 1.57 9.12
C ILE A 107 10.94 2.79 8.55
N ILE A 108 10.72 2.82 7.23
CA ILE A 108 9.96 3.89 6.58
C ILE A 108 8.53 3.91 7.14
N GLU A 109 7.89 2.75 7.26
CA GLU A 109 6.55 2.60 7.85
C GLU A 109 6.50 3.10 9.30
N ASP A 110 7.49 2.73 10.12
CA ASP A 110 7.60 3.20 11.50
C ASP A 110 7.68 4.74 11.57
N GLY A 111 8.46 5.34 10.68
CA GLY A 111 8.51 6.79 10.53
C GLY A 111 7.14 7.39 10.21
N PHE A 112 6.42 6.82 9.25
CA PHE A 112 5.08 7.28 8.89
C PHE A 112 4.10 7.21 10.07
N GLU A 113 4.13 6.15 10.84
CA GLU A 113 3.29 6.01 12.04
C GLU A 113 3.56 7.08 13.09
N LYS A 114 4.79 7.59 13.13
CA LYS A 114 5.22 8.71 13.97
C LYS A 114 5.11 10.07 13.29
N ASN A 115 4.44 10.16 12.15
CA ASN A 115 4.28 11.36 11.32
C ASN A 115 5.61 11.94 10.80
N ILE A 116 6.59 11.08 10.57
CA ILE A 116 7.91 11.48 10.05
C ILE A 116 8.10 10.85 8.67
N ASN A 117 8.35 11.72 7.69
CA ASN A 117 8.71 11.30 6.34
C ASN A 117 10.21 11.54 6.11
N ILE A 118 10.97 10.44 6.03
CA ILE A 118 12.40 10.46 5.74
C ILE A 118 12.72 10.18 4.26
N LEU A 119 11.70 10.02 3.42
CA LEU A 119 11.90 9.60 2.02
C LEU A 119 12.72 10.57 1.20
N ASN A 120 12.74 11.85 1.55
CA ASN A 120 13.52 12.87 0.85
C ASN A 120 15.01 12.87 1.22
N VAL A 121 15.41 12.10 2.23
CA VAL A 121 16.80 12.02 2.73
C VAL A 121 17.37 10.61 2.71
N ILE A 122 16.67 9.65 2.11
CA ILE A 122 17.14 8.26 1.99
C ILE A 122 17.14 7.80 0.54
N ASN A 123 17.83 6.69 0.28
CA ASN A 123 17.73 5.92 -0.94
C ASN A 123 17.90 4.41 -0.62
N ASN A 124 17.64 3.55 -1.60
CA ASN A 124 17.68 2.11 -1.41
C ASN A 124 19.10 1.52 -1.26
N LYS A 125 20.16 2.33 -1.42
CA LYS A 125 21.56 1.91 -1.23
C LYS A 125 22.00 2.01 0.23
N LEU A 126 21.26 2.76 1.05
CA LEU A 126 21.54 2.86 2.47
C LEU A 126 21.20 1.55 3.18
N THR A 127 22.03 1.14 4.14
CA THR A 127 21.72 -0.02 4.96
C THR A 127 20.51 0.26 5.85
N ARG A 128 19.88 -0.81 6.34
CA ARG A 128 18.82 -0.72 7.33
C ARG A 128 19.24 0.12 8.54
N GLU A 129 20.46 -0.10 9.02
CA GLU A 129 21.01 0.61 10.18
C GLU A 129 21.20 2.10 9.91
N GLN A 130 21.63 2.48 8.69
CA GLN A 130 21.77 3.88 8.29
C GLN A 130 20.40 4.56 8.22
N ILE A 131 19.40 3.91 7.61
CA ILE A 131 18.03 4.46 7.53
C ILE A 131 17.43 4.60 8.94
N LYS A 132 17.66 3.62 9.83
CA LYS A 132 17.20 3.69 11.21
C LYS A 132 17.87 4.83 11.98
N ALA A 133 19.16 5.05 11.77
CA ALA A 133 19.88 6.17 12.37
C ALA A 133 19.31 7.53 11.91
N ILE A 134 18.99 7.65 10.62
CA ILE A 134 18.33 8.84 10.07
C ILE A 134 16.99 9.07 10.77
N LEU A 135 16.14 8.04 10.86
CA LEU A 135 14.85 8.14 11.54
C LEU A 135 15.00 8.59 12.98
N ASN A 136 15.97 8.01 13.72
CA ASN A 136 16.24 8.36 15.11
C ASN A 136 16.65 9.84 15.26
N CYS A 137 17.47 10.35 14.33
CA CYS A 137 17.81 11.77 14.32
C CYS A 137 16.58 12.66 14.16
N TYR A 138 15.69 12.32 13.23
CA TYR A 138 14.45 13.08 13.03
C TYR A 138 13.51 12.99 14.24
N LEU A 139 13.46 11.85 14.92
CA LEU A 139 12.69 11.67 16.15
C LEU A 139 13.21 12.58 17.28
N LEU A 140 14.50 12.92 17.27
CA LEU A 140 15.13 13.86 18.19
C LEU A 140 15.04 15.33 17.73
N GLY A 141 14.34 15.60 16.63
CA GLY A 141 14.23 16.94 16.07
C GLY A 141 15.46 17.42 15.28
N LEU A 142 16.40 16.53 14.98
CA LEU A 142 17.58 16.81 14.19
C LEU A 142 17.31 16.61 12.72
N LYS A 143 17.77 17.53 11.87
CA LYS A 143 17.77 17.36 10.41
C LYS A 143 19.14 16.89 9.97
N VAL A 144 19.17 15.83 9.18
CA VAL A 144 20.41 15.21 8.68
C VAL A 144 20.31 15.01 7.17
N GLU A 145 21.47 14.88 6.53
CA GLU A 145 21.57 14.58 5.09
C GLU A 145 22.28 13.24 4.89
N ILE A 146 22.09 12.63 3.70
CA ILE A 146 22.73 11.34 3.39
C ILE A 146 24.26 11.38 3.61
N LYS A 147 24.90 12.50 3.25
CA LYS A 147 26.35 12.67 3.42
C LYS A 147 26.84 12.50 4.86
N ASP A 148 25.94 12.66 5.84
CA ASP A 148 26.30 12.50 7.27
C ASP A 148 26.42 11.02 7.68
N PHE A 149 25.97 10.10 6.81
CA PHE A 149 25.90 8.65 7.08
C PHE A 149 26.75 7.79 6.13
N ILE A 150 27.44 8.39 5.18
CA ILE A 150 28.33 7.70 4.22
C ILE A 150 29.79 8.07 4.40
#